data_7d88fca11d147acc1bdb8e56f27e0f41
#
_entry.id   7d88fca11d147acc1bdb8e56f27e0f41
#
_cell.length_a   1.000
_cell.length_b   1.000
_cell.length_c   1.000
_cell.angle_alpha   90.00
_cell.angle_beta   90.00
_cell.angle_gamma   90.00
#
_symmetry.space_group_name_H-M   'P 1'
#
loop_
_entity.id
_entity.type
_entity.pdbx_description
1 polymer ?
#
loop_
_entity_poly.entity_id
_entity_poly.type
_entity_poly.pdbx_seq_one_letter_code
_entity_poly.pdbx_strand_id
1 'polypeptide(L)'
;MILADGPAGLRLQPHFKTKKDGTLLPGGEVMGDAYTPFNPNIDEKEVDNYYQYCTAIPIGWALAQSWNTELVEKAGDMVGSEMEQFHVDLWLAPALNIHRNPLCGRNFEYYSEDPYVSGKIAAAMTKGVQKHRGKGTTIKHFAVNNQEDNRYFVNAHVSERALREIYLKGFEIAVREAQPLSIMTSYNLLNGIHTANSHDLIQGMARDEWGFKGVVMTDWFTSQDMPMITGKFKPAYPISASTGCIYAGNDIQMPGCQKNVDDIVEA
;
A
#
# COMPACT_ATOMS: atom_id res chain seq x y z
N MET A 1 -1.81 -1.89 15.66
CA MET A 1 -1.42 -1.05 14.51
C MET A 1 -2.61 -0.95 13.58
N ILE A 2 -3.01 0.28 13.23
CA ILE A 2 -4.16 0.58 12.37
C ILE A 2 -3.64 1.08 11.03
N LEU A 3 -4.11 0.47 9.94
CA LEU A 3 -3.74 0.81 8.56
C LEU A 3 -4.91 1.51 7.88
N ALA A 4 -4.64 2.54 7.08
CA ALA A 4 -5.63 3.19 6.24
C ALA A 4 -5.12 3.39 4.81
N ASP A 5 -5.94 3.03 3.84
CA ASP A 5 -5.66 3.28 2.43
C ASP A 5 -6.04 4.72 2.03
N GLY A 6 -5.84 5.07 0.78
CA GLY A 6 -6.29 6.31 0.18
C GLY A 6 -5.16 7.23 -0.30
N PRO A 7 -4.63 7.03 -1.52
CA PRO A 7 -3.53 7.85 -2.04
C PRO A 7 -3.90 9.32 -2.29
N ALA A 8 -5.18 9.66 -2.26
CA ALA A 8 -5.68 11.03 -2.33
C ALA A 8 -6.25 11.54 -0.99
N GLY A 9 -5.64 11.16 0.12
CA GLY A 9 -6.09 11.41 1.50
C GLY A 9 -6.51 10.12 2.19
N LEU A 10 -6.67 10.14 3.52
CA LEU A 10 -7.09 8.95 4.25
C LEU A 10 -8.48 8.49 3.80
N ARG A 11 -8.62 7.20 3.51
CA ARG A 11 -9.90 6.58 3.18
C ARG A 11 -10.35 5.71 4.35
N LEU A 12 -11.13 6.33 5.22
CA LEU A 12 -11.74 5.66 6.37
C LEU A 12 -13.23 5.43 6.10
N GLN A 13 -13.82 4.49 6.85
CA GLN A 13 -15.26 4.35 6.87
C GLN A 13 -15.87 5.64 7.46
N PRO A 14 -16.67 6.41 6.69
CA PRO A 14 -17.04 7.76 7.12
C PRO A 14 -18.02 7.78 8.29
N HIS A 15 -18.77 6.69 8.49
CA HIS A 15 -19.77 6.55 9.55
C HIS A 15 -19.76 5.13 10.11
N PHE A 16 -19.64 5.01 11.42
CA PHE A 16 -19.81 3.73 12.11
C PHE A 16 -20.62 3.92 13.41
N LYS A 17 -21.17 2.83 13.91
CA LYS A 17 -21.96 2.81 15.13
C LYS A 17 -21.38 1.83 16.14
N THR A 18 -21.47 2.17 17.41
CA THR A 18 -21.16 1.25 18.50
C THR A 18 -22.38 1.11 19.43
N LYS A 19 -22.46 -0.01 20.16
CA LYS A 19 -23.31 -0.09 21.34
C LYS A 19 -22.75 0.82 22.43
N LYS A 20 -23.53 1.07 23.47
CA LYS A 20 -23.11 1.86 24.64
C LYS A 20 -21.89 1.26 25.39
N ASP A 21 -21.63 -0.02 25.22
CA ASP A 21 -20.45 -0.71 25.75
C ASP A 21 -19.21 -0.60 24.85
N GLY A 22 -19.29 0.12 23.74
CA GLY A 22 -18.22 0.29 22.76
C GLY A 22 -18.13 -0.80 21.70
N THR A 23 -19.01 -1.81 21.73
CA THR A 23 -19.01 -2.88 20.71
C THR A 23 -19.38 -2.32 19.35
N LEU A 24 -18.48 -2.49 18.34
CA LEU A 24 -18.72 -2.07 16.97
C LEU A 24 -19.90 -2.85 16.36
N LEU A 25 -20.80 -2.13 15.71
CA LEU A 25 -21.92 -2.70 14.96
C LEU A 25 -21.57 -2.83 13.47
N PRO A 26 -21.96 -3.95 12.83
CA PRO A 26 -21.78 -4.10 11.39
C PRO A 26 -22.66 -3.11 10.60
N GLY A 27 -22.14 -2.65 9.50
CA GLY A 27 -22.80 -1.69 8.60
C GLY A 27 -22.01 -0.39 8.48
N GLY A 28 -22.34 0.40 7.47
CA GLY A 28 -21.64 1.63 7.12
C GLY A 28 -20.35 1.41 6.31
N GLU A 29 -19.97 0.15 6.06
CA GLU A 29 -18.79 -0.16 5.26
C GLU A 29 -18.99 0.24 3.80
N VAL A 30 -17.94 0.81 3.22
CA VAL A 30 -17.86 1.14 1.79
C VAL A 30 -16.70 0.36 1.17
N MET A 31 -17.04 -0.52 0.21
CA MET A 31 -16.03 -1.28 -0.55
C MET A 31 -16.26 -1.04 -2.06
N GLY A 32 -15.46 -0.20 -2.67
CA GLY A 32 -15.68 0.30 -4.02
C GLY A 32 -16.98 1.11 -4.07
N ASP A 33 -17.91 0.73 -4.95
CA ASP A 33 -19.24 1.34 -5.07
C ASP A 33 -20.28 0.68 -4.16
N ALA A 34 -19.93 -0.37 -3.44
CA ALA A 34 -20.82 -1.09 -2.55
C ALA A 34 -20.86 -0.44 -1.16
N TYR A 35 -22.06 -0.17 -0.69
CA TYR A 35 -22.33 0.30 0.67
C TYR A 35 -23.12 -0.77 1.43
N THR A 36 -22.64 -1.14 2.62
CA THR A 36 -23.32 -2.06 3.53
C THR A 36 -24.22 -1.25 4.48
N PRO A 37 -25.54 -1.31 4.37
CA PRO A 37 -26.41 -0.56 5.27
C PRO A 37 -26.36 -1.11 6.69
N PHE A 38 -26.60 -0.24 7.67
CA PHE A 38 -26.85 -0.69 9.04
C PHE A 38 -28.18 -1.44 9.13
N ASN A 39 -28.28 -2.35 10.11
CA ASN A 39 -29.54 -3.01 10.42
C ASN A 39 -30.61 -1.94 10.73
N PRO A 40 -31.74 -1.88 10.00
CA PRO A 40 -32.76 -0.86 10.19
C PRO A 40 -33.52 -0.98 11.54
N ASN A 41 -33.38 -2.11 12.24
CA ASN A 41 -34.03 -2.34 13.51
C ASN A 41 -33.14 -1.95 14.72
N ILE A 42 -32.03 -1.25 14.50
CA ILE A 42 -31.19 -0.73 15.60
C ILE A 42 -31.97 0.38 16.32
N ASP A 43 -32.11 0.28 17.62
CA ASP A 43 -32.62 1.39 18.43
C ASP A 43 -31.53 2.46 18.56
N GLU A 44 -31.75 3.61 17.94
CA GLU A 44 -30.81 4.73 17.93
C GLU A 44 -30.50 5.27 19.34
N LYS A 45 -31.31 4.97 20.35
CA LYS A 45 -31.05 5.34 21.74
C LYS A 45 -30.00 4.45 22.41
N GLU A 46 -29.82 3.22 21.91
CA GLU A 46 -28.93 2.21 22.47
C GLU A 46 -27.53 2.23 21.79
N VAL A 47 -27.32 3.15 20.84
CA VAL A 47 -26.08 3.24 20.07
C VAL A 47 -25.48 4.64 20.11
N ASP A 48 -24.18 4.70 19.87
CA ASP A 48 -23.44 5.92 19.59
C ASP A 48 -23.04 5.96 18.13
N ASN A 49 -23.23 7.11 17.50
CA ASN A 49 -22.87 7.35 16.11
C ASN A 49 -21.56 8.11 16.05
N TYR A 50 -20.62 7.62 15.23
CA TYR A 50 -19.32 8.24 15.00
C TYR A 50 -19.14 8.58 13.54
N TYR A 51 -18.59 9.77 13.28
CA TYR A 51 -18.28 10.27 11.95
C TYR A 51 -16.81 10.64 11.86
N GLN A 52 -16.16 10.17 10.78
CA GLN A 52 -14.75 10.43 10.53
C GLN A 52 -14.55 10.80 9.05
N TYR A 53 -14.67 12.08 8.79
CA TYR A 53 -14.49 12.62 7.46
C TYR A 53 -13.05 13.11 7.31
N CYS A 54 -12.36 12.57 6.30
CA CYS A 54 -10.99 12.94 5.98
C CYS A 54 -10.94 13.89 4.78
N THR A 55 -9.88 14.67 4.71
CA THR A 55 -9.67 15.64 3.63
C THR A 55 -9.17 14.94 2.38
N ALA A 56 -9.85 15.15 1.26
CA ALA A 56 -9.33 14.77 -0.04
C ALA A 56 -8.23 15.75 -0.48
N ILE A 57 -7.02 15.23 -0.69
CA ILE A 57 -5.93 15.97 -1.31
C ILE A 57 -5.92 15.76 -2.83
N PRO A 58 -5.26 16.62 -3.61
CA PRO A 58 -5.08 16.36 -5.03
C PRO A 58 -4.45 14.99 -5.29
N ILE A 59 -4.85 14.35 -6.37
CA ILE A 59 -4.28 13.05 -6.79
C ILE A 59 -2.76 13.15 -6.99
N GLY A 60 -2.05 12.04 -6.84
CA GLY A 60 -0.59 12.00 -6.91
C GLY A 60 -0.01 12.68 -8.13
N TRP A 61 -0.58 12.41 -9.30
CA TRP A 61 -0.17 13.07 -10.53
C TRP A 61 -0.29 14.60 -10.49
N ALA A 62 -1.41 15.13 -9.97
CA ALA A 62 -1.59 16.58 -9.84
C ALA A 62 -0.59 17.21 -8.86
N LEU A 63 -0.30 16.56 -7.75
CA LEU A 63 0.73 16.99 -6.80
C LEU A 63 2.12 17.04 -7.47
N ALA A 64 2.47 16.03 -8.25
CA ALA A 64 3.75 15.98 -8.94
C ALA A 64 3.91 17.07 -10.01
N GLN A 65 2.82 17.47 -10.69
CA GLN A 65 2.83 18.57 -11.66
C GLN A 65 3.19 19.93 -11.04
N SER A 66 3.06 20.08 -9.73
CA SER A 66 3.48 21.32 -9.05
C SER A 66 5.00 21.50 -9.01
N TRP A 67 5.78 20.41 -9.11
CA TRP A 67 7.23 20.35 -8.93
C TRP A 67 7.71 20.98 -7.62
N ASN A 68 6.81 21.09 -6.65
CA ASN A 68 7.03 21.79 -5.39
C ASN A 68 7.02 20.81 -4.22
N THR A 69 8.21 20.37 -3.81
CA THR A 69 8.38 19.44 -2.70
C THR A 69 7.91 20.00 -1.36
N GLU A 70 8.02 21.33 -1.13
CA GLU A 70 7.53 21.95 0.10
C GLU A 70 6.00 21.91 0.19
N LEU A 71 5.30 22.12 -0.93
CA LEU A 71 3.85 21.98 -1.01
C LEU A 71 3.41 20.55 -0.71
N VAL A 72 4.12 19.58 -1.28
CA VAL A 72 3.80 18.15 -1.08
C VAL A 72 4.11 17.73 0.36
N GLU A 73 5.18 18.24 0.97
CA GLU A 73 5.46 17.99 2.38
C GLU A 73 4.37 18.56 3.29
N LYS A 74 3.82 19.77 3.00
CA LYS A 74 2.67 20.31 3.72
C LYS A 74 1.40 19.47 3.55
N ALA A 75 1.16 18.91 2.36
CA ALA A 75 0.06 17.96 2.14
C ALA A 75 0.24 16.70 2.99
N GLY A 76 1.46 16.17 3.07
CA GLY A 76 1.79 15.06 3.95
C GLY A 76 1.61 15.37 5.43
N ASP A 77 2.00 16.55 5.87
CA ASP A 77 1.83 17.03 7.24
C ASP A 77 0.34 17.09 7.63
N MET A 78 -0.51 17.58 6.73
CA MET A 78 -1.96 17.55 6.92
C MET A 78 -2.51 16.13 7.07
N VAL A 79 -2.09 15.19 6.19
CA VAL A 79 -2.49 13.79 6.31
C VAL A 79 -2.01 13.18 7.62
N GLY A 80 -0.78 13.46 8.03
CA GLY A 80 -0.23 13.03 9.32
C GLY A 80 -1.05 13.53 10.51
N SER A 81 -1.51 14.78 10.46
CA SER A 81 -2.41 15.34 11.48
C SER A 81 -3.75 14.60 11.57
N GLU A 82 -4.35 14.26 10.41
CA GLU A 82 -5.57 13.44 10.40
C GLU A 82 -5.31 12.01 10.90
N MET A 83 -4.13 11.43 10.59
CA MET A 83 -3.73 10.14 11.16
C MET A 83 -3.64 10.17 12.68
N GLU A 84 -3.19 11.26 13.29
CA GLU A 84 -3.23 11.43 14.74
C GLU A 84 -4.67 11.47 15.24
N GLN A 85 -5.51 12.29 14.61
CA GLN A 85 -6.91 12.48 14.98
C GLN A 85 -7.71 11.19 14.93
N PHE A 86 -7.49 10.36 13.91
CA PHE A 86 -8.24 9.11 13.68
C PHE A 86 -7.47 7.86 14.12
N HIS A 87 -6.38 8.02 14.85
CA HIS A 87 -5.57 6.91 15.40
C HIS A 87 -5.04 5.93 14.34
N VAL A 88 -4.79 6.39 13.12
CA VAL A 88 -4.15 5.61 12.05
C VAL A 88 -2.65 5.61 12.27
N ASP A 89 -2.00 4.45 12.17
CA ASP A 89 -0.55 4.32 12.38
C ASP A 89 0.22 4.32 11.05
N LEU A 90 -0.27 3.59 10.05
CA LEU A 90 0.32 3.55 8.72
C LEU A 90 -0.70 3.94 7.65
N TRP A 91 -0.32 4.91 6.84
CA TRP A 91 -1.03 5.26 5.63
C TRP A 91 -0.50 4.44 4.45
N LEU A 92 -1.38 3.69 3.76
CA LEU A 92 -1.01 2.83 2.62
C LEU A 92 -0.80 3.66 1.34
N ALA A 93 0.04 4.66 1.44
CA ALA A 93 0.47 5.59 0.41
C ALA A 93 1.82 6.22 0.84
N PRO A 94 2.53 6.92 -0.07
CA PRO A 94 2.22 7.19 -1.46
C PRO A 94 2.49 6.03 -2.40
N ALA A 95 1.85 6.06 -3.58
CA ALA A 95 2.13 5.17 -4.69
C ALA A 95 3.04 5.86 -5.72
N LEU A 96 4.07 5.17 -6.23
CA LEU A 96 5.10 5.80 -7.06
C LEU A 96 5.62 4.95 -8.22
N ASN A 97 4.82 4.01 -8.71
CA ASN A 97 5.18 3.29 -9.93
C ASN A 97 5.25 4.24 -11.13
N ILE A 98 6.08 3.91 -12.10
CA ILE A 98 6.34 4.77 -13.27
C ILE A 98 5.13 4.76 -14.21
N HIS A 99 4.73 5.93 -14.72
CA HIS A 99 3.75 6.09 -15.80
C HIS A 99 4.31 5.51 -17.10
N ARG A 100 4.28 4.19 -17.23
CA ARG A 100 4.88 3.48 -18.38
C ARG A 100 3.92 3.43 -19.56
N ASN A 101 2.62 3.30 -19.29
CA ASN A 101 1.56 3.26 -20.28
C ASN A 101 0.45 4.21 -19.84
N PRO A 102 0.04 5.16 -20.68
CA PRO A 102 -1.03 6.12 -20.33
C PRO A 102 -2.38 5.46 -20.05
N LEU A 103 -2.59 4.23 -20.52
CA LEU A 103 -3.82 3.45 -20.27
C LEU A 103 -3.79 2.68 -18.94
N CYS A 104 -2.72 2.74 -18.15
CA CYS A 104 -2.70 2.11 -16.83
C CYS A 104 -3.73 2.78 -15.92
N GLY A 105 -4.68 1.98 -15.42
CA GLY A 105 -5.81 2.48 -14.62
C GLY A 105 -5.45 3.13 -13.29
N ARG A 106 -4.19 2.97 -12.81
CA ARG A 106 -3.71 3.55 -11.56
C ARG A 106 -2.76 4.74 -11.72
N ASN A 107 -2.55 5.24 -12.94
CA ASN A 107 -1.69 6.41 -13.17
C ASN A 107 -2.14 7.65 -12.37
N PHE A 108 -3.42 7.78 -12.04
CA PHE A 108 -3.93 8.91 -11.27
C PHE A 108 -3.29 9.03 -9.87
N GLU A 109 -2.95 7.90 -9.25
CA GLU A 109 -2.33 7.88 -7.91
C GLU A 109 -0.79 7.90 -7.96
N TYR A 110 -0.19 7.57 -9.10
CA TYR A 110 1.25 7.62 -9.32
C TYR A 110 1.70 9.04 -9.67
N TYR A 111 2.98 9.34 -9.52
CA TYR A 111 3.47 10.70 -9.63
C TYR A 111 3.92 11.09 -11.02
N SER A 112 4.77 10.29 -11.68
CA SER A 112 5.41 10.68 -12.93
C SER A 112 5.92 9.48 -13.75
N GLU A 113 6.24 9.72 -15.01
CA GLU A 113 7.09 8.83 -15.82
C GLU A 113 8.57 8.95 -15.44
N ASP A 114 8.97 10.07 -14.83
CA ASP A 114 10.32 10.32 -14.38
C ASP A 114 10.53 9.76 -12.96
N PRO A 115 11.47 8.81 -12.78
CA PRO A 115 11.72 8.20 -11.47
C PRO A 115 12.32 9.18 -10.44
N TYR A 116 13.06 10.19 -10.89
CA TYR A 116 13.62 11.21 -10.00
C TYR A 116 12.50 12.09 -9.42
N VAL A 117 11.62 12.59 -10.29
CA VAL A 117 10.43 13.36 -9.84
C VAL A 117 9.58 12.52 -8.89
N SER A 118 9.26 11.27 -9.28
CA SER A 118 8.47 10.36 -8.44
C SER A 118 9.11 10.14 -7.07
N GLY A 119 10.42 9.92 -7.03
CA GLY A 119 11.14 9.69 -5.78
C GLY A 119 11.20 10.91 -4.88
N LYS A 120 11.46 12.10 -5.43
CA LYS A 120 11.51 13.35 -4.66
C LYS A 120 10.14 13.74 -4.09
N ILE A 121 9.09 13.57 -4.85
CA ILE A 121 7.70 13.84 -4.41
C ILE A 121 7.27 12.82 -3.34
N ALA A 122 7.58 11.53 -3.53
CA ALA A 122 7.31 10.50 -2.52
C ALA A 122 8.08 10.76 -1.21
N ALA A 123 9.34 11.15 -1.31
CA ALA A 123 10.14 11.52 -0.14
C ALA A 123 9.57 12.72 0.61
N ALA A 124 9.12 13.76 -0.11
CA ALA A 124 8.49 14.93 0.48
C ALA A 124 7.18 14.57 1.21
N MET A 125 6.31 13.80 0.56
CA MET A 125 5.06 13.30 1.18
C MET A 125 5.36 12.51 2.46
N THR A 126 6.32 11.60 2.39
CA THR A 126 6.74 10.78 3.53
C THR A 126 7.27 11.63 4.69
N LYS A 127 8.13 12.61 4.40
CA LYS A 127 8.64 13.53 5.43
C LYS A 127 7.50 14.29 6.11
N GLY A 128 6.52 14.77 5.33
CA GLY A 128 5.36 15.48 5.86
C GLY A 128 4.57 14.61 6.85
N VAL A 129 4.17 13.42 6.46
CA VAL A 129 3.44 12.47 7.33
C VAL A 129 4.23 12.13 8.58
N GLN A 130 5.53 11.85 8.42
CA GLN A 130 6.39 11.36 9.51
C GLN A 130 6.87 12.45 10.48
N LYS A 131 6.47 13.72 10.31
CA LYS A 131 6.56 14.75 11.37
C LYS A 131 5.73 14.37 12.59
N HIS A 132 4.69 13.59 12.40
CA HIS A 132 3.78 13.11 13.42
C HIS A 132 4.32 11.82 14.04
N ARG A 133 4.61 11.85 15.34
CA ARG A 133 5.27 10.73 16.02
C ARG A 133 4.45 9.45 15.94
N GLY A 134 5.06 8.37 15.45
CA GLY A 134 4.43 7.06 15.31
C GLY A 134 3.48 6.94 14.12
N LYS A 135 3.43 7.96 13.25
CA LYS A 135 2.71 7.91 11.98
C LYS A 135 3.69 7.68 10.84
N GLY A 136 3.29 6.87 9.86
CA GLY A 136 4.18 6.54 8.76
C GLY A 136 3.47 6.29 7.45
N THR A 137 4.26 6.37 6.39
CA THR A 137 3.84 6.04 5.03
C THR A 137 4.21 4.60 4.68
N THR A 138 3.46 4.04 3.75
CA THR A 138 3.75 2.77 3.08
C THR A 138 3.93 3.06 1.60
N ILE A 139 5.17 3.17 1.14
CA ILE A 139 5.42 3.41 -0.29
C ILE A 139 5.09 2.15 -1.10
N LYS A 140 4.40 2.32 -2.23
CA LYS A 140 3.84 1.22 -3.02
C LYS A 140 3.85 1.49 -4.52
N HIS A 141 3.74 0.49 -5.39
CA HIS A 141 3.79 -0.95 -5.14
C HIS A 141 5.16 -1.46 -5.56
N PHE A 142 5.88 -2.07 -4.68
CA PHE A 142 7.27 -2.51 -4.87
C PHE A 142 7.32 -3.93 -5.44
N ALA A 143 7.60 -4.07 -6.76
CA ALA A 143 7.91 -3.08 -7.74
C ALA A 143 7.33 -3.43 -9.13
N VAL A 144 7.45 -2.50 -10.07
CA VAL A 144 7.11 -2.72 -11.49
C VAL A 144 5.61 -2.97 -11.74
N ASN A 145 4.71 -2.44 -10.92
CA ASN A 145 3.27 -2.49 -11.17
C ASN A 145 2.85 -1.36 -12.12
N ASN A 146 3.08 -1.55 -13.43
CA ASN A 146 2.87 -0.53 -14.45
C ASN A 146 1.67 -0.82 -15.36
N GLN A 147 0.87 -1.84 -15.06
CA GLN A 147 -0.41 -2.15 -15.70
C GLN A 147 -1.34 -2.83 -14.71
N GLU A 148 -2.65 -2.69 -14.91
CA GLU A 148 -3.67 -3.31 -14.08
C GLU A 148 -4.28 -4.56 -14.72
N ASP A 149 -4.24 -4.66 -16.05
CA ASP A 149 -4.70 -5.86 -16.75
C ASP A 149 -3.85 -7.07 -16.35
N ASN A 150 -4.53 -8.12 -15.87
CA ASN A 150 -3.88 -9.35 -15.40
C ASN A 150 -2.81 -9.13 -14.31
N ARG A 151 -2.97 -8.13 -13.47
CA ARG A 151 -1.94 -7.66 -12.52
C ARG A 151 -1.39 -8.73 -11.57
N TYR A 152 -2.17 -9.77 -11.24
CA TYR A 152 -1.74 -10.88 -10.38
C TYR A 152 -0.77 -11.85 -11.07
N PHE A 153 -0.75 -11.86 -12.43
CA PHE A 153 -0.03 -12.89 -13.19
C PHE A 153 0.84 -12.32 -14.31
N VAL A 154 0.80 -11.01 -14.52
CA VAL A 154 1.69 -10.38 -15.50
C VAL A 154 3.13 -10.56 -15.04
N ASN A 155 3.97 -11.07 -15.95
CA ASN A 155 5.40 -11.18 -15.72
C ASN A 155 6.14 -10.06 -16.45
N ALA A 156 6.60 -9.08 -15.71
CA ALA A 156 7.38 -7.97 -16.26
C ALA A 156 8.82 -8.43 -16.53
N HIS A 157 9.22 -8.42 -17.79
CA HIS A 157 10.60 -8.71 -18.18
C HIS A 157 11.40 -7.41 -18.23
N VAL A 158 12.34 -7.24 -17.34
CA VAL A 158 13.11 -6.01 -17.17
C VAL A 158 14.59 -6.36 -16.99
N SER A 159 15.47 -5.70 -17.76
CA SER A 159 16.91 -5.82 -17.51
C SER A 159 17.29 -5.18 -16.17
N GLU A 160 18.33 -5.68 -15.52
CA GLU A 160 18.77 -5.14 -14.22
C GLU A 160 19.07 -3.64 -14.29
N ARG A 161 19.69 -3.17 -15.37
CA ARG A 161 19.96 -1.74 -15.56
C ARG A 161 18.68 -0.92 -15.60
N ALA A 162 17.70 -1.30 -16.41
CA ALA A 162 16.42 -0.59 -16.49
C ALA A 162 15.65 -0.67 -15.16
N LEU A 163 15.71 -1.82 -14.49
CA LEU A 163 15.11 -2.01 -13.17
C LEU A 163 15.67 -0.99 -12.17
N ARG A 164 16.99 -0.88 -12.06
CA ARG A 164 17.65 0.01 -11.10
C ARG A 164 17.55 1.49 -11.45
N GLU A 165 17.71 1.83 -12.74
CA GLU A 165 17.76 3.23 -13.17
C GLU A 165 16.38 3.88 -13.35
N ILE A 166 15.33 3.07 -13.56
CA ILE A 166 13.97 3.56 -13.84
C ILE A 166 12.98 3.08 -12.76
N TYR A 167 12.71 1.78 -12.70
CA TYR A 167 11.57 1.25 -11.94
C TYR A 167 11.77 1.26 -10.43
N LEU A 168 12.99 1.10 -9.96
CA LEU A 168 13.35 1.11 -8.55
C LEU A 168 13.89 2.46 -8.08
N LYS A 169 14.32 3.33 -8.98
CA LYS A 169 15.00 4.57 -8.62
C LYS A 169 14.16 5.49 -7.74
N GLY A 170 12.87 5.59 -7.99
CA GLY A 170 11.95 6.37 -7.15
C GLY A 170 11.86 5.81 -5.73
N PHE A 171 11.80 4.49 -5.58
CA PHE A 171 11.80 3.82 -4.27
C PHE A 171 13.12 4.03 -3.54
N GLU A 172 14.26 3.88 -4.22
CA GLU A 172 15.58 4.14 -3.64
C GLU A 172 15.68 5.56 -3.07
N ILE A 173 15.26 6.57 -3.83
CA ILE A 173 15.28 7.97 -3.40
C ILE A 173 14.38 8.14 -2.16
N ALA A 174 13.16 7.62 -2.18
CA ALA A 174 12.23 7.73 -1.06
C ALA A 174 12.80 7.06 0.22
N VAL A 175 13.40 5.88 0.09
CA VAL A 175 14.04 5.19 1.23
C VAL A 175 15.22 5.99 1.76
N ARG A 176 16.15 6.39 0.90
CA ARG A 176 17.37 7.08 1.33
C ARG A 176 17.11 8.46 1.94
N GLU A 177 16.10 9.19 1.44
CA GLU A 177 15.85 10.57 1.84
C GLU A 177 14.81 10.72 2.95
N ALA A 178 13.90 9.76 3.12
CA ALA A 178 12.77 9.90 4.03
C ALA A 178 12.54 8.69 4.97
N GLN A 179 13.16 7.54 4.70
CA GLN A 179 12.97 6.30 5.50
C GLN A 179 11.48 6.06 5.82
N PRO A 180 10.63 5.75 4.80
CA PRO A 180 9.23 5.43 5.05
C PRO A 180 9.12 4.29 6.07
N LEU A 181 8.11 4.31 6.93
CA LEU A 181 7.93 3.25 7.93
C LEU A 181 7.55 1.91 7.31
N SER A 182 7.01 1.91 6.09
CA SER A 182 6.64 0.67 5.41
C SER A 182 6.86 0.72 3.89
N ILE A 183 7.03 -0.47 3.31
CA ILE A 183 6.99 -0.74 1.87
C ILE A 183 5.93 -1.81 1.63
N MET A 184 5.10 -1.63 0.59
CA MET A 184 4.14 -2.64 0.12
C MET A 184 4.62 -3.26 -1.17
N THR A 185 4.75 -4.59 -1.21
CA THR A 185 5.09 -5.34 -2.43
C THR A 185 3.94 -5.32 -3.43
N SER A 186 4.23 -5.56 -4.69
CA SER A 186 3.23 -5.55 -5.77
C SER A 186 2.69 -6.95 -6.07
N TYR A 187 1.64 -7.02 -6.89
CA TYR A 187 1.02 -8.30 -7.29
C TYR A 187 1.79 -9.06 -8.36
N ASN A 188 2.45 -8.33 -9.26
CA ASN A 188 3.03 -8.88 -10.48
C ASN A 188 4.28 -9.71 -10.23
N LEU A 189 4.64 -10.48 -11.24
CA LEU A 189 5.96 -11.11 -11.31
C LEU A 189 6.96 -10.13 -11.94
N LEU A 190 8.21 -10.29 -11.54
CA LEU A 190 9.38 -9.66 -12.12
C LEU A 190 10.36 -10.75 -12.52
N ASN A 191 10.63 -10.88 -13.83
CA ASN A 191 11.54 -11.89 -14.38
C ASN A 191 11.23 -13.33 -13.87
N GLY A 192 9.95 -13.67 -13.74
CA GLY A 192 9.48 -15.00 -13.36
C GLY A 192 9.21 -15.22 -11.87
N ILE A 193 9.50 -14.24 -11.00
CA ILE A 193 9.29 -14.33 -9.55
C ILE A 193 8.30 -13.26 -9.10
N HIS A 194 7.29 -13.63 -8.31
CA HIS A 194 6.43 -12.63 -7.68
C HIS A 194 7.24 -11.69 -6.80
N THR A 195 6.99 -10.39 -6.90
CA THR A 195 7.75 -9.39 -6.14
C THR A 195 7.68 -9.62 -4.64
N ALA A 196 6.55 -10.10 -4.12
CA ALA A 196 6.39 -10.46 -2.72
C ALA A 196 7.23 -11.69 -2.30
N ASN A 197 7.66 -12.54 -3.25
CA ASN A 197 8.51 -13.70 -3.00
C ASN A 197 9.98 -13.46 -3.43
N SER A 198 10.34 -12.22 -3.78
CA SER A 198 11.67 -11.87 -4.26
C SER A 198 12.58 -11.41 -3.12
N HIS A 199 13.41 -12.31 -2.61
CA HIS A 199 14.44 -12.00 -1.62
C HIS A 199 15.41 -10.93 -2.13
N ASP A 200 15.79 -10.97 -3.41
CA ASP A 200 16.71 -9.99 -4.01
C ASP A 200 16.14 -8.56 -3.97
N LEU A 201 14.82 -8.40 -4.22
CA LEU A 201 14.18 -7.09 -4.14
C LEU A 201 14.08 -6.61 -2.68
N ILE A 202 13.57 -7.45 -1.79
CA ILE A 202 13.20 -7.02 -0.44
C ILE A 202 14.43 -6.98 0.45
N GLN A 203 15.14 -8.09 0.58
CA GLN A 203 16.33 -8.15 1.43
C GLN A 203 17.52 -7.50 0.74
N GLY A 204 17.87 -7.94 -0.47
CA GLY A 204 19.06 -7.47 -1.17
C GLY A 204 19.02 -5.98 -1.47
N MET A 205 18.02 -5.51 -2.23
CA MET A 205 17.98 -4.11 -2.66
C MET A 205 17.43 -3.18 -1.58
N ALA A 206 16.24 -3.43 -1.05
CA ALA A 206 15.62 -2.47 -0.13
C ALA A 206 16.36 -2.42 1.22
N ARG A 207 16.65 -3.57 1.84
CA ARG A 207 17.27 -3.59 3.17
C ARG A 207 18.79 -3.42 3.12
N ASP A 208 19.49 -4.26 2.35
CA ASP A 208 20.95 -4.30 2.40
C ASP A 208 21.61 -3.15 1.61
N GLU A 209 21.13 -2.85 0.38
CA GLU A 209 21.73 -1.79 -0.43
C GLU A 209 21.24 -0.39 -0.05
N TRP A 210 19.92 -0.19 0.19
CA TRP A 210 19.37 1.15 0.47
C TRP A 210 19.25 1.46 1.95
N GLY A 211 19.38 0.45 2.83
CA GLY A 211 19.31 0.61 4.27
C GLY A 211 17.90 0.84 4.79
N PHE A 212 16.87 0.26 4.13
CA PHE A 212 15.49 0.31 4.60
C PHE A 212 15.34 -0.41 5.95
N LYS A 213 14.75 0.28 6.92
CA LYS A 213 14.61 -0.21 8.31
C LYS A 213 13.19 -0.50 8.74
N GLY A 214 12.23 -0.19 7.88
CA GLY A 214 10.82 -0.30 8.20
C GLY A 214 10.24 -1.70 7.97
N VAL A 215 8.94 -1.77 7.96
CA VAL A 215 8.14 -2.99 7.79
C VAL A 215 7.84 -3.21 6.30
N VAL A 216 7.96 -4.44 5.82
CA VAL A 216 7.51 -4.82 4.48
C VAL A 216 6.20 -5.57 4.59
N MET A 217 5.20 -5.15 3.82
CA MET A 217 3.90 -5.81 3.75
C MET A 217 3.57 -6.23 2.32
N THR A 218 2.74 -7.27 2.19
CA THR A 218 2.19 -7.64 0.89
C THR A 218 1.06 -6.69 0.51
N ASP A 219 0.77 -6.54 -0.78
CA ASP A 219 -0.53 -6.03 -1.22
C ASP A 219 -1.63 -7.03 -0.87
N TRP A 220 -2.90 -6.60 -0.90
CA TRP A 220 -4.06 -7.42 -0.53
C TRP A 220 -4.20 -8.65 -1.42
N PHE A 221 -4.32 -9.83 -0.81
CA PHE A 221 -4.47 -11.11 -1.51
C PHE A 221 -3.30 -11.48 -2.43
N THR A 222 -2.11 -10.93 -2.20
CA THR A 222 -0.91 -11.30 -2.98
C THR A 222 -0.56 -12.76 -2.76
N SER A 223 -0.67 -13.25 -1.53
CA SER A 223 -0.50 -14.67 -1.24
C SER A 223 -1.65 -15.48 -1.86
N GLN A 224 -1.32 -16.27 -2.87
CA GLN A 224 -2.28 -17.01 -3.70
C GLN A 224 -2.57 -18.42 -3.18
N ASP A 225 -1.94 -18.82 -2.11
CA ASP A 225 -2.18 -20.08 -1.37
C ASP A 225 -3.35 -19.97 -0.39
N MET A 226 -3.97 -18.79 -0.27
CA MET A 226 -5.17 -18.61 0.55
C MET A 226 -6.34 -19.46 0.04
N PRO A 227 -7.14 -20.08 0.93
CA PRO A 227 -8.23 -20.99 0.54
C PRO A 227 -9.25 -20.38 -0.43
N MET A 228 -9.54 -19.07 -0.30
CA MET A 228 -10.47 -18.36 -1.16
C MET A 228 -9.94 -18.13 -2.59
N ILE A 229 -8.63 -18.26 -2.79
CA ILE A 229 -7.96 -18.02 -4.08
C ILE A 229 -7.48 -19.33 -4.69
N THR A 230 -7.11 -20.31 -3.88
CA THR A 230 -6.57 -21.59 -4.31
C THR A 230 -7.48 -22.27 -5.34
N GLY A 231 -6.93 -22.65 -6.47
CA GLY A 231 -7.65 -23.33 -7.55
C GLY A 231 -8.47 -22.44 -8.48
N LYS A 232 -8.60 -21.14 -8.20
CA LYS A 232 -9.29 -20.19 -9.09
C LYS A 232 -8.45 -19.83 -10.33
N PHE A 233 -7.14 -19.99 -10.24
CA PHE A 233 -6.21 -19.58 -11.26
C PHE A 233 -5.33 -20.74 -11.72
N LYS A 234 -4.92 -20.72 -12.99
CA LYS A 234 -3.92 -21.62 -13.55
C LYS A 234 -2.75 -20.78 -14.07
N PRO A 235 -1.87 -20.28 -13.18
CA PRO A 235 -0.77 -19.43 -13.58
C PRO A 235 0.28 -20.19 -14.39
N ALA A 236 0.95 -19.49 -15.31
CA ALA A 236 2.09 -20.02 -16.06
C ALA A 236 3.38 -20.08 -15.22
N TYR A 237 3.40 -19.44 -14.06
CA TYR A 237 4.51 -19.36 -13.14
C TYR A 237 4.08 -19.83 -11.74
N PRO A 238 5.04 -20.16 -10.85
CA PRO A 238 4.71 -20.48 -9.47
C PRO A 238 3.87 -19.38 -8.81
N ILE A 239 2.89 -19.79 -7.99
CA ILE A 239 2.06 -18.86 -7.23
C ILE A 239 2.89 -18.13 -6.18
N SER A 240 2.41 -16.96 -5.74
CA SER A 240 2.96 -16.30 -4.56
C SER A 240 2.48 -17.03 -3.30
N ALA A 241 3.41 -17.70 -2.62
CA ALA A 241 3.14 -18.47 -1.41
C ALA A 241 3.47 -17.66 -0.15
N SER A 242 2.75 -17.89 0.94
CA SER A 242 2.99 -17.27 2.24
C SER A 242 4.39 -17.55 2.77
N THR A 243 4.86 -18.77 2.63
CA THR A 243 6.23 -19.19 2.99
C THR A 243 7.28 -18.41 2.21
N GLY A 244 7.05 -18.24 0.88
CA GLY A 244 7.91 -17.43 0.03
C GLY A 244 7.90 -15.95 0.40
N CYS A 245 6.77 -15.40 0.85
CA CYS A 245 6.68 -14.03 1.33
C CYS A 245 7.56 -13.82 2.58
N ILE A 246 7.48 -14.73 3.55
CA ILE A 246 8.32 -14.65 4.77
C ILE A 246 9.80 -14.84 4.43
N TYR A 247 10.14 -15.83 3.61
CA TYR A 247 11.52 -16.07 3.16
C TYR A 247 12.11 -14.84 2.46
N ALA A 248 11.30 -14.14 1.67
CA ALA A 248 11.73 -12.93 0.97
C ALA A 248 11.90 -11.70 1.87
N GLY A 249 11.37 -11.73 3.10
CA GLY A 249 11.49 -10.65 4.07
C GLY A 249 10.26 -9.76 4.21
N ASN A 250 9.04 -10.25 3.83
CA ASN A 250 7.81 -9.57 4.25
C ASN A 250 7.56 -9.84 5.72
N ASP A 251 7.14 -8.80 6.43
CA ASP A 251 6.81 -8.84 7.85
C ASP A 251 5.31 -9.01 8.08
N ILE A 252 4.48 -8.57 7.11
CA ILE A 252 3.02 -8.57 7.21
C ILE A 252 2.41 -9.10 5.91
N GLN A 253 1.46 -10.01 6.02
CA GLN A 253 0.60 -10.43 4.91
C GLN A 253 -0.79 -9.83 5.02
N MET A 254 -1.35 -9.33 3.92
CA MET A 254 -2.67 -8.71 3.88
C MET A 254 -3.59 -9.40 2.87
N PRO A 255 -4.80 -9.83 3.32
CA PRO A 255 -5.11 -10.25 4.67
C PRO A 255 -4.43 -11.59 4.95
N GLY A 256 -4.24 -11.90 6.21
CA GLY A 256 -3.79 -13.23 6.62
C GLY A 256 -4.97 -14.16 6.90
N CYS A 257 -4.70 -15.47 6.92
CA CYS A 257 -5.63 -16.48 7.41
C CYS A 257 -4.87 -17.58 8.17
N GLN A 258 -5.60 -18.43 8.90
CA GLN A 258 -4.98 -19.49 9.71
C GLN A 258 -4.12 -20.41 8.85
N LYS A 259 -4.58 -20.77 7.64
CA LYS A 259 -3.78 -21.61 6.73
C LYS A 259 -2.41 -21.00 6.42
N ASN A 260 -2.31 -19.68 6.23
CA ASN A 260 -1.01 -19.04 5.97
C ASN A 260 -0.06 -19.23 7.17
N VAL A 261 -0.59 -19.15 8.40
CA VAL A 261 0.19 -19.41 9.62
C VAL A 261 0.64 -20.87 9.67
N ASP A 262 -0.27 -21.80 9.41
CA ASP A 262 0.01 -23.24 9.43
C ASP A 262 1.08 -23.59 8.38
N ASP A 263 0.95 -23.10 7.15
CA ASP A 263 1.91 -23.33 6.06
C ASP A 263 3.31 -22.77 6.41
N ILE A 264 3.39 -21.61 7.08
CA ILE A 264 4.66 -21.00 7.52
C ILE A 264 5.30 -21.83 8.64
N VAL A 265 4.51 -22.35 9.56
CA VAL A 265 5.01 -23.15 10.69
C VAL A 265 5.48 -24.51 10.24
N GLU A 266 4.85 -25.10 9.21
CA GLU A 266 5.21 -26.42 8.65
C GLU A 266 6.50 -26.37 7.81
N ALA A 267 6.81 -25.23 7.18
CA ALA A 267 7.96 -25.05 6.29
C ALA A 267 9.28 -24.79 7.02
#